data_f91b9502e45a22a63d05547e2a6452a1
#
_entry.id   f91b9502e45a22a63d05547e2a6452a1
#
_cell.length_a   1.000
_cell.length_b   1.000
_cell.length_c   1.000
_cell.angle_alpha   90.00
_cell.angle_beta   90.00
_cell.angle_gamma   90.00
#
_symmetry.space_group_name_H-M   'P 1'
#
loop_
_entity.id
_entity.type
_entity.pdbx_description
1 polymer ?
#
loop_
_entity_poly.entity_id
_entity_poly.type
_entity_poly.pdbx_seq_one_letter_code
_entity_poly.pdbx_strand_id
1 'polypeptide(L)'
;MSKTIELQIEKSRVLIEGLSKNIDALAGKGISDSSLQSMTKDLEQLALANEECDRVREELSQKVKHMNEILTSVKEAFAEKKRIIK
;
A
#
# COMPACT_ATOMS: atom_id res chain seq x y z
N MET A 1 -5.75 1.64 0.93
CA MET A 1 -4.95 0.46 0.88
C MET A 1 -5.77 -0.82 0.79
N SER A 2 -5.24 -1.89 0.21
CA SER A 2 -5.97 -3.15 0.09
C SER A 2 -6.02 -3.90 1.41
N LYS A 3 -7.23 -4.15 1.91
CA LYS A 3 -7.42 -4.97 3.12
C LYS A 3 -6.89 -6.40 2.91
N THR A 4 -6.94 -6.90 1.69
CA THR A 4 -6.42 -8.21 1.33
C THR A 4 -4.92 -8.30 1.59
N ILE A 5 -4.16 -7.27 1.20
CA ILE A 5 -2.71 -7.21 1.42
C ILE A 5 -2.40 -7.08 2.91
N GLU A 6 -3.13 -6.24 3.63
CA GLU A 6 -2.97 -6.08 5.08
C GLU A 6 -3.22 -7.38 5.82
N LEU A 7 -4.29 -8.09 5.46
CA LEU A 7 -4.62 -9.39 6.05
C LEU A 7 -3.55 -10.43 5.74
N GLN A 8 -3.00 -10.41 4.52
CA GLN A 8 -1.94 -11.34 4.14
C GLN A 8 -0.68 -11.10 4.95
N ILE A 9 -0.31 -9.84 5.16
CA ILE A 9 0.84 -9.46 5.98
C ILE A 9 0.66 -9.96 7.41
N GLU A 10 -0.52 -9.74 7.99
CA GLU A 10 -0.82 -10.16 9.35
C GLU A 10 -0.79 -11.67 9.52
N LYS A 11 -1.43 -12.40 8.61
CA LYS A 11 -1.42 -13.86 8.61
C LYS A 11 0.00 -14.41 8.47
N SER A 12 0.80 -13.80 7.61
CA SER A 12 2.19 -14.21 7.40
C SER A 12 3.04 -13.97 8.64
N ARG A 13 2.84 -12.87 9.34
CA ARG A 13 3.53 -12.59 10.61
C ARG A 13 3.22 -13.63 11.66
N VAL A 14 1.93 -13.96 11.81
CA VAL A 14 1.50 -14.97 12.78
C VAL A 14 2.11 -16.32 12.47
N LEU A 15 2.13 -16.69 11.20
CA LEU A 15 2.73 -17.95 10.75
C LEU A 15 4.24 -18.00 11.07
N ILE A 16 4.96 -16.92 10.74
CA ILE A 16 6.41 -16.83 11.00
C ILE A 16 6.69 -16.92 12.49
N GLU A 17 5.92 -16.23 13.34
CA GLU A 17 6.06 -16.32 14.78
C GLU A 17 5.87 -17.74 15.28
N GLY A 18 4.82 -18.42 14.81
CA GLY A 18 4.55 -19.82 15.19
C GLY A 18 5.67 -20.75 14.77
N LEU A 19 6.19 -20.57 13.56
CA LEU A 19 7.31 -21.37 13.05
C LEU A 19 8.59 -21.10 13.84
N SER A 20 8.86 -19.85 14.19
CA SER A 20 10.04 -19.48 14.97
C SER A 20 10.03 -20.10 16.37
N LYS A 21 8.87 -20.14 17.01
CA LYS A 21 8.74 -20.75 18.35
C LYS A 21 8.97 -22.24 18.37
N ASN A 22 8.75 -22.92 17.23
CA ASN A 22 8.84 -24.36 17.11
C ASN A 22 9.98 -24.79 16.18
N ILE A 23 10.99 -23.95 15.99
CA ILE A 23 12.04 -24.17 15.00
C ILE A 23 12.80 -25.51 15.22
N ASP A 24 13.08 -25.84 16.46
CA ASP A 24 13.80 -27.08 16.78
C ASP A 24 13.00 -28.33 16.38
N ALA A 25 11.68 -28.28 16.60
CA ALA A 25 10.81 -29.39 16.21
C ALA A 25 10.62 -29.46 14.69
N LEU A 26 10.70 -28.30 14.00
CA LEU A 26 10.49 -28.20 12.56
C LEU A 26 11.73 -28.45 11.72
N ALA A 27 12.92 -28.40 12.34
CA ALA A 27 14.19 -28.63 11.65
C ALA A 27 14.22 -30.00 10.95
N GLY A 28 13.63 -31.01 11.57
CA GLY A 28 13.51 -32.33 10.97
C GLY A 28 12.57 -32.44 9.80
N LYS A 29 11.74 -31.38 9.57
CA LYS A 29 10.76 -31.33 8.48
C LYS A 29 11.20 -30.42 7.34
N GLY A 30 12.49 -30.02 7.34
CA GLY A 30 13.04 -29.20 6.27
C GLY A 30 12.86 -27.71 6.43
N ILE A 31 12.31 -27.25 7.56
CA ILE A 31 12.17 -25.82 7.85
C ILE A 31 13.37 -25.41 8.71
N SER A 32 14.15 -24.45 8.22
CA SER A 32 15.36 -23.98 8.89
C SER A 32 15.26 -22.49 9.21
N ASP A 33 16.19 -21.99 10.03
CA ASP A 33 16.33 -20.55 10.31
C ASP A 33 16.50 -19.77 9.03
N SER A 34 17.26 -20.32 8.08
CA SER A 34 17.48 -19.68 6.78
C SER A 34 16.18 -19.48 6.01
N SER A 35 15.29 -20.49 6.04
CA SER A 35 13.96 -20.41 5.42
C SER A 35 13.11 -19.33 6.08
N LEU A 36 13.12 -19.26 7.41
CA LEU A 36 12.37 -18.26 8.15
C LEU A 36 12.88 -16.84 7.90
N GLN A 37 14.20 -16.68 7.82
CA GLN A 37 14.81 -15.40 7.50
C GLN A 37 14.39 -14.92 6.10
N SER A 38 14.36 -15.82 5.14
CA SER A 38 13.93 -15.53 3.77
C SER A 38 12.46 -15.11 3.75
N MET A 39 11.60 -15.83 4.47
CA MET A 39 10.17 -15.50 4.58
C MET A 39 9.94 -14.13 5.23
N THR A 40 10.70 -13.85 6.29
CA THR A 40 10.63 -12.55 6.99
C THR A 40 11.05 -11.41 6.07
N LYS A 41 12.11 -11.62 5.31
CA LYS A 41 12.61 -10.62 4.37
C LYS A 41 11.59 -10.34 3.26
N ASP A 42 10.97 -11.38 2.72
CA ASP A 42 9.93 -11.24 1.70
C ASP A 42 8.73 -10.48 2.25
N LEU A 43 8.35 -10.77 3.49
CA LEU A 43 7.25 -10.09 4.16
C LEU A 43 7.56 -8.61 4.38
N GLU A 44 8.79 -8.28 4.77
CA GLU A 44 9.23 -6.88 4.93
C GLU A 44 9.16 -6.14 3.60
N GLN A 45 9.57 -6.76 2.51
CA GLN A 45 9.49 -6.18 1.18
C GLN A 45 8.06 -5.91 0.77
N LEU A 46 7.15 -6.84 1.05
CA LEU A 46 5.74 -6.66 0.77
C LEU A 46 5.16 -5.49 1.58
N ALA A 47 5.50 -5.40 2.86
CA ALA A 47 5.04 -4.33 3.73
C ALA A 47 5.52 -2.95 3.24
N LEU A 48 6.78 -2.85 2.82
CA LEU A 48 7.34 -1.61 2.28
C LEU A 48 6.67 -1.22 0.97
N ALA A 49 6.48 -2.17 0.06
CA ALA A 49 5.81 -1.92 -1.21
C ALA A 49 4.37 -1.44 -0.97
N ASN A 50 3.70 -2.00 0.01
CA ASN A 50 2.35 -1.64 0.38
C ASN A 50 2.28 -0.19 0.91
N GLU A 51 3.21 0.21 1.77
CA GLU A 51 3.32 1.58 2.27
C GLU A 51 3.59 2.56 1.13
N GLU A 52 4.43 2.19 0.19
CA GLU A 52 4.73 3.01 -0.97
C GLU A 52 3.50 3.22 -1.85
N CYS A 53 2.72 2.17 -2.06
CA CYS A 53 1.45 2.28 -2.79
C CYS A 53 0.48 3.23 -2.10
N ASP A 54 0.39 3.18 -0.78
CA ASP A 54 -0.46 4.10 -0.01
C ASP A 54 -0.03 5.54 -0.20
N ARG A 55 1.27 5.78 -0.16
CA ARG A 55 1.84 7.13 -0.37
C ARG A 55 1.50 7.66 -1.74
N VAL A 56 1.66 6.84 -2.77
CA VAL A 56 1.36 7.22 -4.15
C VAL A 56 -0.13 7.51 -4.33
N ARG A 57 -1.00 6.71 -3.70
CA ARG A 57 -2.44 6.95 -3.74
C ARG A 57 -2.82 8.27 -3.08
N GLU A 58 -2.18 8.59 -1.95
CA GLU A 58 -2.40 9.85 -1.26
C GLU A 58 -1.95 11.03 -2.13
N GLU A 59 -0.77 10.94 -2.74
CA GLU A 59 -0.27 11.97 -3.66
C GLU A 59 -1.20 12.15 -4.84
N LEU A 60 -1.70 11.05 -5.42
CA LEU A 60 -2.63 11.10 -6.54
C LEU A 60 -3.93 11.77 -6.12
N SER A 61 -4.47 11.43 -4.96
CA SER A 61 -5.68 12.03 -4.42
C SER A 61 -5.54 13.53 -4.27
N GLN A 62 -4.41 14.01 -3.76
CA GLN A 62 -4.10 15.42 -3.62
C GLN A 62 -4.04 16.13 -4.97
N LYS A 63 -3.40 15.49 -5.95
CA LYS A 63 -3.26 16.05 -7.30
C LYS A 63 -4.60 16.11 -8.02
N VAL A 64 -5.43 15.10 -7.86
CA VAL A 64 -6.79 15.08 -8.45
C VAL A 64 -7.64 16.21 -7.84
N LYS A 65 -7.55 16.40 -6.53
CA LYS A 65 -8.26 17.48 -5.86
C LYS A 65 -7.83 18.84 -6.39
N HIS A 66 -6.53 19.05 -6.54
CA HIS A 66 -5.98 20.30 -7.07
C HIS A 66 -6.42 20.54 -8.51
N MET A 67 -6.38 19.51 -9.34
CA MET A 67 -6.86 19.57 -10.72
C MET A 67 -8.34 19.97 -10.78
N ASN A 68 -9.16 19.40 -9.91
CA ASN A 68 -10.59 19.72 -9.86
C ASN A 68 -10.84 21.17 -9.42
N GLU A 69 -10.01 21.70 -8.52
CA GLU A 69 -10.07 23.09 -8.11
C GLU A 69 -9.76 24.02 -9.28
N ILE A 70 -8.74 23.70 -10.06
CA ILE A 70 -8.38 24.47 -11.27
C ILE A 70 -9.50 24.39 -12.29
N LEU A 71 -10.05 23.20 -12.50
CA LEU A 71 -11.17 23.00 -13.44
C LEU A 71 -12.37 23.89 -13.09
N THR A 72 -12.72 23.94 -11.81
CA THR A 72 -13.82 24.78 -11.32
C THR A 72 -13.54 26.24 -11.61
N SER A 73 -12.33 26.72 -11.34
CA SER A 73 -11.92 28.10 -11.61
C SER A 73 -12.01 28.44 -13.11
N VAL A 74 -11.57 27.50 -13.96
CA VAL A 74 -11.64 27.68 -15.42
C VAL A 74 -13.10 27.78 -15.88
N LYS A 75 -13.95 26.90 -15.39
CA LYS A 75 -15.37 26.89 -15.75
C LYS A 75 -16.05 28.21 -15.36
N GLU A 76 -15.76 28.72 -14.17
CA GLU A 76 -16.31 29.99 -13.69
C GLU A 76 -15.85 31.17 -14.54
N ALA A 77 -14.57 31.22 -14.85
CA ALA A 77 -14.00 32.29 -15.66
C ALA A 77 -14.58 32.28 -17.07
N PHE A 78 -14.72 31.12 -17.69
CA PHE A 78 -15.31 31.02 -19.02
C PHE A 78 -16.80 31.33 -19.03
N ALA A 79 -17.53 30.92 -18.01
CA ALA A 79 -18.94 31.24 -17.89
C ALA A 79 -19.15 32.74 -17.75
N GLU A 80 -18.33 33.43 -16.98
CA GLU A 80 -18.37 34.86 -16.80
C GLU A 80 -18.11 35.62 -18.10
N LYS A 81 -17.06 35.25 -18.84
CA LYS A 81 -16.74 35.87 -20.14
C LYS A 81 -17.82 35.60 -21.17
N LYS A 82 -18.43 34.44 -21.14
CA LYS A 82 -19.53 34.09 -22.04
C LYS A 82 -20.74 35.03 -21.83
N ARG A 83 -21.01 35.44 -20.60
CA ARG A 83 -22.06 36.41 -20.30
C ARG A 83 -21.74 37.78 -20.86
N ILE A 84 -20.49 38.20 -20.79
CA ILE A 84 -20.04 39.52 -21.25
C ILE A 84 -20.12 39.62 -22.76
N ILE A 85 -19.83 38.55 -23.48
CA ILE A 85 -19.83 38.53 -24.96
C ILE A 85 -21.23 38.64 -25.56
N LYS A 86 -22.24 38.34 -24.82
CA LYS A 86 -23.60 38.56 -25.30
C LYS A 86 -23.84 40.03 -25.55
#